data_c0dedfd0caf2857b7a109032232f350b
#
_entry.id   c0dedfd0caf2857b7a109032232f350b
#
_cell.length_a   1.000
_cell.length_b   1.000
_cell.length_c   1.000
_cell.angle_alpha   90.00
_cell.angle_beta   90.00
_cell.angle_gamma   90.00
#
_symmetry.space_group_name_H-M   'P 1'
#
loop_
_entity.id
_entity.type
_entity.pdbx_description
1 polymer ?
#
loop_
_entity_poly.entity_id
_entity_poly.type
_entity_poly.pdbx_seq_one_letter_code
_entity_poly.pdbx_strand_id
1 'polypeptide(L)'
;MKFPSEPFKIKVVEPIRRTTRQERDRLLREAGYNLFQVPAESVYVDLLTDSGTSAMSDHQWAGLMMGDESYAGSKNYYHFEAIVRSIFGYKHVIPTHQGRMAENLLFSTVVKPGMCVPNNIHFDTTRANVEHQQAEALDLVIKEAYDPHCELPFKGNIDLARLEETINRAGPDRIPLVMMTITNNSGGGQPVSMENIRRTRELLDRYPIPLFFDACRFAENCFFIKEREPGYAEKPVLEIARELFSYGDGCTMSAKKDGLVNIGGFLSLNDDRWAQEITNMLILVEGFPTYGGLAGRDLEAMARGLQEVLDEDYLSFRVGQVRYLGELLEQAGVPILKPIGGHAVYLNAKEFLPHIPQSNFPAQALAVALYRDYGIRGVEIGTLMFGKTDPVTGRTIHPELEMVRLAIPRRVYTNMQITYVAESIIELYRRRELIHGLALTYEAPMLRHFTARFAELQESSSLEPTAV
;
A
#
# COMPACT_ATOMS: atom_id res chain seq x y z
N MET A 1 -7.80 -17.70 22.23
CA MET A 1 -6.50 -18.00 21.60
C MET A 1 -5.80 -16.69 21.33
N LYS A 2 -4.47 -16.65 21.40
CA LYS A 2 -3.71 -15.39 21.15
C LYS A 2 -3.86 -14.90 19.69
N PHE A 3 -3.93 -15.84 18.76
CA PHE A 3 -4.17 -15.52 17.33
C PHE A 3 -5.44 -16.22 16.86
N PRO A 4 -6.28 -15.55 16.08
CA PRO A 4 -7.47 -16.16 15.50
C PRO A 4 -7.08 -17.23 14.47
N SER A 5 -7.91 -18.29 14.36
CA SER A 5 -7.75 -19.31 13.33
C SER A 5 -8.39 -18.84 12.02
N GLU A 6 -8.06 -19.53 10.93
CA GLU A 6 -8.61 -19.26 9.61
C GLU A 6 -10.15 -19.41 9.60
N PRO A 7 -10.91 -18.36 9.21
CA PRO A 7 -12.38 -18.42 9.11
C PRO A 7 -12.86 -18.99 7.76
N PHE A 8 -12.00 -19.66 7.01
CA PHE A 8 -12.28 -20.20 5.68
C PHE A 8 -11.66 -21.60 5.49
N LYS A 9 -12.17 -22.33 4.48
CA LYS A 9 -11.61 -23.60 4.00
C LYS A 9 -10.97 -23.40 2.63
N ILE A 10 -9.79 -24.00 2.42
CA ILE A 10 -9.12 -23.99 1.13
C ILE A 10 -9.76 -25.04 0.22
N LYS A 11 -10.33 -24.62 -0.92
CA LYS A 11 -10.94 -25.51 -1.93
C LYS A 11 -10.12 -25.62 -3.21
N VAL A 12 -9.30 -24.61 -3.52
CA VAL A 12 -8.44 -24.56 -4.71
C VAL A 12 -7.01 -24.31 -4.25
N VAL A 13 -6.07 -25.05 -4.80
CA VAL A 13 -4.65 -24.93 -4.48
C VAL A 13 -3.84 -24.75 -5.76
N GLU A 14 -2.83 -23.87 -5.68
CA GLU A 14 -1.83 -23.65 -6.70
C GLU A 14 -0.50 -24.26 -6.22
N PRO A 15 0.10 -25.22 -6.96
CA PRO A 15 1.41 -25.77 -6.60
C PRO A 15 2.51 -24.71 -6.67
N ILE A 16 3.33 -24.63 -5.62
CA ILE A 16 4.48 -23.73 -5.58
C ILE A 16 5.74 -24.49 -5.99
N ARG A 17 6.46 -23.95 -6.99
CA ARG A 17 7.75 -24.45 -7.39
C ARG A 17 8.82 -24.07 -6.36
N ARG A 18 9.65 -25.02 -5.97
CA ARG A 18 10.83 -24.77 -5.15
C ARG A 18 12.07 -24.64 -6.02
N THR A 19 12.80 -23.54 -5.85
CA THR A 19 14.04 -23.24 -6.54
C THR A 19 15.24 -23.47 -5.60
N THR A 20 16.39 -23.82 -6.18
CA THR A 20 17.65 -23.88 -5.43
C THR A 20 18.24 -22.48 -5.24
N ARG A 21 19.13 -22.32 -4.24
CA ARG A 21 19.87 -21.06 -4.03
C ARG A 21 20.65 -20.64 -5.28
N GLN A 22 21.30 -21.59 -5.97
CA GLN A 22 22.06 -21.32 -7.20
C GLN A 22 21.16 -20.80 -8.33
N GLU A 23 19.98 -21.38 -8.49
CA GLU A 23 18.99 -20.91 -9.47
C GLU A 23 18.52 -19.49 -9.15
N ARG A 24 18.17 -19.19 -7.90
CA ARG A 24 17.76 -17.86 -7.48
C ARG A 24 18.87 -16.81 -7.65
N ASP A 25 20.10 -17.18 -7.36
CA ASP A 25 21.26 -16.30 -7.57
C ASP A 25 21.49 -15.96 -9.06
N ARG A 26 21.30 -16.94 -9.97
CA ARG A 26 21.32 -16.69 -11.41
C ARG A 26 20.20 -15.74 -11.83
N LEU A 27 18.96 -16.00 -11.37
CA LEU A 27 17.79 -15.16 -11.67
C LEU A 27 17.97 -13.73 -11.16
N LEU A 28 18.56 -13.54 -9.98
CA LEU A 28 18.87 -12.20 -9.46
C LEU A 28 19.85 -11.44 -10.36
N ARG A 29 20.91 -12.08 -10.85
CA ARG A 29 21.85 -11.44 -11.79
C ARG A 29 21.16 -11.06 -13.10
N GLU A 30 20.34 -11.94 -13.67
CA GLU A 30 19.56 -11.66 -14.87
C GLU A 30 18.58 -10.51 -14.67
N ALA A 31 17.93 -10.43 -13.49
CA ALA A 31 17.03 -9.38 -13.08
C ALA A 31 17.75 -8.04 -12.73
N GLY A 32 19.09 -8.01 -12.71
CA GLY A 32 19.85 -6.86 -12.24
C GLY A 32 19.58 -6.53 -10.78
N TYR A 33 19.39 -7.55 -9.94
CA TYR A 33 19.08 -7.46 -8.51
C TYR A 33 17.82 -6.64 -8.18
N ASN A 34 16.90 -6.53 -9.15
CA ASN A 34 15.58 -5.92 -8.96
C ASN A 34 14.52 -7.02 -8.84
N LEU A 35 13.89 -7.08 -7.67
CA LEU A 35 12.92 -8.14 -7.35
C LEU A 35 11.61 -8.04 -8.16
N PHE A 36 11.30 -6.88 -8.74
CA PHE A 36 10.18 -6.74 -9.70
C PHE A 36 10.45 -7.46 -11.04
N GLN A 37 11.70 -7.74 -11.37
CA GLN A 37 12.11 -8.40 -12.61
C GLN A 37 12.32 -9.91 -12.43
N VAL A 38 12.18 -10.44 -11.21
CA VAL A 38 12.27 -11.88 -10.94
C VAL A 38 10.95 -12.56 -11.34
N PRO A 39 10.97 -13.65 -12.14
CA PRO A 39 9.78 -14.39 -12.51
C PRO A 39 9.01 -14.91 -11.29
N ALA A 40 7.70 -14.66 -11.22
CA ALA A 40 6.87 -15.03 -10.06
C ALA A 40 6.86 -16.54 -9.78
N GLU A 41 6.93 -17.38 -10.81
CA GLU A 41 7.02 -18.85 -10.70
C GLU A 41 8.27 -19.36 -9.96
N SER A 42 9.27 -18.49 -9.78
CA SER A 42 10.52 -18.78 -9.08
C SER A 42 10.55 -18.27 -7.63
N VAL A 43 9.44 -17.74 -7.15
CA VAL A 43 9.27 -17.21 -5.79
C VAL A 43 8.52 -18.25 -4.94
N TYR A 44 9.06 -18.58 -3.77
CA TYR A 44 8.42 -19.55 -2.88
C TYR A 44 7.32 -18.91 -2.01
N VAL A 45 7.61 -17.78 -1.38
CA VAL A 45 6.61 -16.96 -0.67
C VAL A 45 6.70 -15.52 -1.17
N ASP A 46 5.63 -15.06 -1.81
CA ASP A 46 5.60 -13.74 -2.45
C ASP A 46 4.91 -12.71 -1.56
N LEU A 47 5.71 -11.88 -0.93
CA LEU A 47 5.27 -10.77 -0.07
C LEU A 47 5.60 -9.40 -0.70
N LEU A 48 5.77 -9.35 -2.02
CA LEU A 48 6.05 -8.12 -2.77
C LEU A 48 4.90 -7.12 -2.62
N THR A 49 3.68 -7.63 -2.73
CA THR A 49 2.46 -6.81 -2.66
C THR A 49 1.25 -7.62 -2.24
N ASP A 50 0.30 -6.95 -1.57
CA ASP A 50 -1.04 -7.46 -1.28
C ASP A 50 -2.08 -7.02 -2.33
N SER A 51 -1.64 -6.32 -3.40
CA SER A 51 -2.51 -5.76 -4.42
C SER A 51 -2.74 -6.72 -5.59
N GLY A 52 -3.96 -7.21 -5.73
CA GLY A 52 -4.34 -8.12 -6.83
C GLY A 52 -3.84 -9.55 -6.67
N THR A 53 -3.36 -9.91 -5.49
CA THR A 53 -2.78 -11.22 -5.17
C THR A 53 -3.63 -12.02 -4.20
N SER A 54 -4.84 -11.53 -3.86
CA SER A 54 -5.77 -12.19 -2.94
C SER A 54 -6.38 -13.45 -3.56
N ALA A 55 -6.68 -14.45 -2.71
CA ALA A 55 -7.56 -15.53 -3.08
C ALA A 55 -9.03 -15.08 -2.99
N MET A 56 -9.79 -15.27 -4.04
CA MET A 56 -11.22 -14.99 -4.08
C MET A 56 -12.02 -16.12 -3.43
N SER A 57 -13.17 -15.77 -2.83
CA SER A 57 -14.11 -16.73 -2.26
C SER A 57 -14.88 -17.50 -3.34
N ASP A 58 -15.53 -18.61 -2.94
CA ASP A 58 -16.47 -19.33 -3.80
C ASP A 58 -17.68 -18.47 -4.22
N HIS A 59 -18.10 -17.52 -3.38
CA HIS A 59 -19.12 -16.53 -3.72
C HIS A 59 -18.62 -15.55 -4.81
N GLN A 60 -17.38 -15.11 -4.75
CA GLN A 60 -16.80 -14.28 -5.79
C GLN A 60 -16.66 -15.06 -7.12
N TRP A 61 -16.18 -16.32 -7.07
CA TRP A 61 -16.12 -17.19 -8.25
C TRP A 61 -17.49 -17.46 -8.85
N ALA A 62 -18.51 -17.73 -8.02
CA ALA A 62 -19.89 -17.84 -8.50
C ALA A 62 -20.39 -16.53 -9.14
N GLY A 63 -19.99 -15.39 -8.59
CA GLY A 63 -20.28 -14.07 -9.15
C GLY A 63 -19.68 -13.87 -10.55
N LEU A 64 -18.44 -14.29 -10.75
CA LEU A 64 -17.80 -14.24 -12.08
C LEU A 64 -18.61 -15.00 -13.13
N MET A 65 -19.20 -16.16 -12.77
CA MET A 65 -20.04 -16.97 -13.66
C MET A 65 -21.40 -16.31 -13.95
N MET A 66 -21.81 -15.31 -13.18
CA MET A 66 -23.07 -14.57 -13.35
C MET A 66 -22.87 -13.24 -14.10
N GLY A 67 -21.71 -13.02 -14.67
CA GLY A 67 -21.37 -11.79 -15.38
C GLY A 67 -22.36 -11.48 -16.50
N ASP A 68 -22.82 -10.22 -16.54
CA ASP A 68 -23.57 -9.64 -17.63
C ASP A 68 -22.60 -8.75 -18.43
N GLU A 69 -22.15 -9.24 -19.56
CA GLU A 69 -21.12 -8.60 -20.38
C GLU A 69 -21.73 -7.57 -21.35
N SER A 70 -22.81 -6.91 -20.95
CA SER A 70 -23.43 -5.82 -21.71
C SER A 70 -22.52 -4.60 -21.73
N TYR A 71 -22.39 -3.95 -22.90
CA TYR A 71 -21.55 -2.75 -23.07
C TYR A 71 -22.02 -1.56 -22.20
N ALA A 72 -23.33 -1.41 -22.02
CA ALA A 72 -23.90 -0.33 -21.26
C ALA A 72 -25.02 -0.82 -20.34
N GLY A 73 -25.02 -0.36 -19.08
CA GLY A 73 -26.11 -0.63 -18.14
C GLY A 73 -26.19 -2.08 -17.67
N SER A 74 -25.04 -2.75 -17.53
CA SER A 74 -24.96 -4.11 -16.99
C SER A 74 -25.59 -4.19 -15.59
N LYS A 75 -26.31 -5.28 -15.29
CA LYS A 75 -26.87 -5.51 -13.94
C LYS A 75 -25.78 -5.57 -12.86
N ASN A 76 -24.60 -6.02 -13.22
CA ASN A 76 -23.47 -6.10 -12.29
C ASN A 76 -22.91 -4.71 -11.93
N TYR A 77 -22.99 -3.72 -12.84
CA TYR A 77 -22.69 -2.34 -12.50
C TYR A 77 -23.64 -1.80 -11.43
N TYR A 78 -24.95 -1.97 -11.62
CA TYR A 78 -25.93 -1.49 -10.64
C TYR A 78 -25.81 -2.20 -9.29
N HIS A 79 -25.49 -3.49 -9.28
CA HIS A 79 -25.19 -4.21 -8.04
C HIS A 79 -23.93 -3.64 -7.36
N PHE A 80 -22.84 -3.48 -8.10
CA PHE A 80 -21.61 -2.88 -7.62
C PHE A 80 -21.85 -1.44 -7.08
N GLU A 81 -22.54 -0.59 -7.87
CA GLU A 81 -22.88 0.77 -7.46
C GLU A 81 -23.67 0.80 -6.15
N ALA A 82 -24.68 -0.07 -6.02
CA ALA A 82 -25.49 -0.15 -4.80
C ALA A 82 -24.65 -0.54 -3.57
N ILE A 83 -23.71 -1.49 -3.72
CA ILE A 83 -22.80 -1.90 -2.64
C ILE A 83 -21.85 -0.76 -2.26
N VAL A 84 -21.20 -0.12 -3.25
CA VAL A 84 -20.32 1.02 -2.97
C VAL A 84 -21.09 2.13 -2.25
N ARG A 85 -22.26 2.51 -2.73
CA ARG A 85 -23.10 3.52 -2.05
C ARG A 85 -23.49 3.11 -0.64
N SER A 86 -23.76 1.85 -0.41
CA SER A 86 -24.17 1.36 0.93
C SER A 86 -23.05 1.45 1.97
N ILE A 87 -21.78 1.39 1.55
CA ILE A 87 -20.60 1.43 2.41
C ILE A 87 -20.05 2.86 2.50
N PHE A 88 -19.83 3.52 1.36
CA PHE A 88 -19.12 4.79 1.26
C PHE A 88 -20.04 6.01 1.30
N GLY A 89 -21.31 5.87 0.94
CA GLY A 89 -22.31 6.93 1.06
C GLY A 89 -22.27 8.04 0.00
N TYR A 90 -21.30 8.02 -0.93
CA TYR A 90 -21.12 9.06 -1.94
C TYR A 90 -22.12 8.93 -3.10
N LYS A 91 -22.44 10.06 -3.74
CA LYS A 91 -23.46 10.18 -4.77
C LYS A 91 -23.09 9.51 -6.09
N HIS A 92 -21.84 9.70 -6.54
CA HIS A 92 -21.35 9.17 -7.81
C HIS A 92 -20.39 8.01 -7.59
N VAL A 93 -20.51 6.97 -8.42
CA VAL A 93 -19.64 5.79 -8.41
C VAL A 93 -19.11 5.55 -9.81
N ILE A 94 -17.81 5.68 -10.00
CA ILE A 94 -17.13 5.62 -11.29
C ILE A 94 -16.15 4.45 -11.23
N PRO A 95 -16.45 3.29 -11.86
CA PRO A 95 -15.55 2.14 -11.87
C PRO A 95 -14.31 2.44 -12.73
N THR A 96 -13.19 1.80 -12.38
CA THR A 96 -11.93 1.82 -13.14
C THR A 96 -11.29 0.44 -13.06
N HIS A 97 -10.39 0.11 -14.02
CA HIS A 97 -9.74 -1.19 -14.00
C HIS A 97 -8.78 -1.35 -12.81
N GLN A 98 -8.32 -0.25 -12.18
CA GLN A 98 -7.50 -0.27 -10.96
C GLN A 98 -7.42 1.12 -10.30
N GLY A 99 -6.97 1.16 -9.02
CA GLY A 99 -6.94 2.39 -8.23
C GLY A 99 -6.09 3.52 -8.81
N ARG A 100 -4.91 3.21 -9.41
CA ARG A 100 -4.07 4.27 -10.02
C ARG A 100 -4.76 5.01 -11.17
N MET A 101 -5.73 4.40 -11.83
CA MET A 101 -6.54 5.09 -12.83
C MET A 101 -7.59 5.99 -12.16
N ALA A 102 -8.20 5.55 -11.05
CA ALA A 102 -9.05 6.42 -10.24
C ALA A 102 -8.30 7.67 -9.75
N GLU A 103 -7.05 7.50 -9.29
CA GLU A 103 -6.14 8.60 -8.93
C GLU A 103 -5.84 9.50 -10.14
N ASN A 104 -5.50 8.92 -11.29
CA ASN A 104 -5.18 9.67 -12.51
C ASN A 104 -6.36 10.51 -12.96
N LEU A 105 -7.55 9.94 -13.02
CA LEU A 105 -8.78 10.64 -13.41
C LEU A 105 -9.07 11.81 -12.45
N LEU A 106 -8.96 11.60 -11.13
CA LEU A 106 -9.17 12.64 -10.13
C LEU A 106 -8.17 13.77 -10.30
N PHE A 107 -6.87 13.46 -10.26
CA PHE A 107 -5.85 14.51 -10.26
C PHE A 107 -5.73 15.23 -11.59
N SER A 108 -5.94 14.55 -12.74
CA SER A 108 -5.97 15.20 -14.05
C SER A 108 -7.14 16.18 -14.19
N THR A 109 -8.23 15.95 -13.44
CA THR A 109 -9.41 16.84 -13.46
C THR A 109 -9.22 18.05 -12.53
N VAL A 110 -8.74 17.81 -11.28
CA VAL A 110 -8.83 18.84 -10.24
C VAL A 110 -7.51 19.55 -9.95
N VAL A 111 -6.37 18.94 -10.27
CA VAL A 111 -5.05 19.49 -9.98
C VAL A 111 -4.51 20.27 -11.16
N LYS A 112 -3.93 21.45 -10.91
CA LYS A 112 -3.32 22.32 -11.90
C LYS A 112 -1.86 22.62 -11.53
N PRO A 113 -1.02 23.02 -12.49
CA PRO A 113 0.36 23.41 -12.21
C PRO A 113 0.48 24.45 -11.10
N GLY A 114 1.42 24.24 -10.19
CA GLY A 114 1.68 25.12 -9.06
C GLY A 114 0.74 24.96 -7.87
N MET A 115 -0.23 24.04 -7.91
CA MET A 115 -1.02 23.63 -6.75
C MET A 115 -0.24 22.71 -5.84
N CYS A 116 -0.77 22.46 -4.64
CA CYS A 116 -0.26 21.43 -3.74
C CYS A 116 -1.38 20.54 -3.21
N VAL A 117 -1.07 19.27 -3.03
CA VAL A 117 -2.00 18.28 -2.47
C VAL A 117 -1.42 17.75 -1.16
N PRO A 118 -1.97 18.19 -0.01
CA PRO A 118 -1.61 17.62 1.29
C PRO A 118 -2.19 16.22 1.46
N ASN A 119 -1.41 15.33 2.08
CA ASN A 119 -1.82 13.99 2.50
C ASN A 119 -1.12 13.65 3.83
N ASN A 120 -1.58 12.63 4.53
CA ASN A 120 -0.75 12.08 5.62
C ASN A 120 0.59 11.57 5.07
N ILE A 121 0.63 10.51 4.23
CA ILE A 121 1.77 10.20 3.36
C ILE A 121 1.24 9.68 2.02
N HIS A 122 1.73 10.22 0.91
CA HIS A 122 1.40 9.74 -0.42
C HIS A 122 2.02 8.36 -0.67
N PHE A 123 1.25 7.50 -1.33
CA PHE A 123 1.82 6.33 -1.96
C PHE A 123 2.55 6.73 -3.26
N ASP A 124 3.38 5.84 -3.82
CA ASP A 124 4.21 6.13 -5.00
C ASP A 124 3.40 6.61 -6.21
N THR A 125 2.31 5.91 -6.55
CA THR A 125 1.45 6.27 -7.68
C THR A 125 0.63 7.52 -7.42
N THR A 126 0.18 7.73 -6.19
CA THR A 126 -0.56 8.94 -5.80
C THR A 126 0.34 10.16 -5.95
N ARG A 127 1.57 10.09 -5.41
CA ARG A 127 2.59 11.15 -5.59
C ARG A 127 2.89 11.39 -7.06
N ALA A 128 3.17 10.33 -7.82
CA ALA A 128 3.49 10.44 -9.24
C ALA A 128 2.35 11.10 -10.05
N ASN A 129 1.09 10.79 -9.76
CA ASN A 129 -0.05 11.43 -10.41
C ASN A 129 -0.15 12.93 -10.08
N VAL A 130 0.09 13.33 -8.83
CA VAL A 130 0.11 14.75 -8.43
C VAL A 130 1.27 15.50 -9.11
N GLU A 131 2.48 14.94 -9.04
CA GLU A 131 3.68 15.54 -9.62
C GLU A 131 3.62 15.60 -11.16
N HIS A 132 2.95 14.65 -11.80
CA HIS A 132 2.70 14.66 -13.24
C HIS A 132 1.86 15.88 -13.69
N GLN A 133 0.98 16.37 -12.81
CA GLN A 133 0.23 17.61 -13.02
C GLN A 133 1.05 18.88 -12.70
N GLN A 134 2.37 18.77 -12.49
CA GLN A 134 3.25 19.87 -12.09
C GLN A 134 2.81 20.53 -10.77
N ALA A 135 2.26 19.74 -9.86
CA ALA A 135 1.84 20.13 -8.52
C ALA A 135 2.73 19.47 -7.45
N GLU A 136 2.68 19.97 -6.24
CA GLU A 136 3.47 19.50 -5.11
C GLU A 136 2.66 18.48 -4.27
N ALA A 137 3.21 17.28 -4.05
CA ALA A 137 2.66 16.29 -3.13
C ALA A 137 3.31 16.47 -1.73
N LEU A 138 2.50 16.94 -0.75
CA LEU A 138 2.97 17.27 0.60
C LEU A 138 2.59 16.20 1.62
N ASP A 139 3.59 15.60 2.27
CA ASP A 139 3.38 14.62 3.34
C ASP A 139 3.33 15.32 4.70
N LEU A 140 2.19 15.20 5.36
CA LEU A 140 1.87 15.89 6.62
C LEU A 140 1.49 14.90 7.73
N VAL A 141 2.06 13.69 7.72
CA VAL A 141 1.86 12.74 8.82
C VAL A 141 2.50 13.27 10.11
N ILE A 142 2.00 12.84 11.26
CA ILE A 142 2.61 13.15 12.56
C ILE A 142 4.06 12.68 12.59
N LYS A 143 4.92 13.41 13.31
CA LYS A 143 6.37 13.13 13.38
C LYS A 143 6.70 11.75 13.92
N GLU A 144 5.87 11.22 14.82
CA GLU A 144 6.00 9.89 15.43
C GLU A 144 5.89 8.75 14.39
N ALA A 145 5.33 9.01 13.20
CA ALA A 145 5.29 8.04 12.11
C ALA A 145 6.68 7.65 11.60
N TYR A 146 7.65 8.56 11.73
CA TYR A 146 9.04 8.34 11.30
C TYR A 146 9.91 7.69 12.37
N ASP A 147 9.42 7.53 13.61
CA ASP A 147 10.12 6.77 14.66
C ASP A 147 9.68 5.30 14.59
N PRO A 148 10.57 4.36 14.20
CA PRO A 148 10.21 2.95 14.08
C PRO A 148 9.88 2.28 15.43
N HIS A 149 10.32 2.86 16.55
CA HIS A 149 10.10 2.32 17.90
C HIS A 149 8.87 2.90 18.59
N CYS A 150 8.31 3.98 18.09
CA CYS A 150 7.12 4.61 18.66
C CYS A 150 5.90 3.69 18.50
N GLU A 151 5.22 3.39 19.63
CA GLU A 151 4.06 2.48 19.68
C GLU A 151 2.70 3.20 19.74
N LEU A 152 2.62 4.46 19.26
CA LEU A 152 1.33 5.14 19.18
C LEU A 152 0.33 4.36 18.33
N PRO A 153 -0.93 4.21 18.80
CA PRO A 153 -1.91 3.33 18.16
C PRO A 153 -2.32 3.77 16.74
N PHE A 154 -2.18 5.07 16.41
CA PHE A 154 -2.61 5.67 15.15
C PHE A 154 -1.52 6.54 14.52
N LYS A 155 -0.41 5.93 14.15
CA LYS A 155 0.73 6.63 13.51
C LYS A 155 0.45 7.10 12.08
N GLY A 156 -0.69 6.69 11.49
CA GLY A 156 -1.14 7.19 10.20
C GLY A 156 -1.81 8.57 10.25
N ASN A 157 -2.03 9.14 11.44
CA ASN A 157 -2.71 10.42 11.60
C ASN A 157 -2.00 11.57 10.85
N ILE A 158 -2.81 12.48 10.28
CA ILE A 158 -2.29 13.73 9.73
C ILE A 158 -1.99 14.72 10.86
N ASP A 159 -0.91 15.49 10.73
CA ASP A 159 -0.55 16.58 11.62
C ASP A 159 -1.43 17.82 11.31
N LEU A 160 -2.42 18.07 12.15
CA LEU A 160 -3.40 19.13 11.95
C LEU A 160 -2.76 20.53 12.01
N ALA A 161 -1.74 20.73 12.83
CA ALA A 161 -1.07 22.02 12.92
C ALA A 161 -0.28 22.32 11.64
N ARG A 162 0.45 21.34 11.11
CA ARG A 162 1.15 21.47 9.83
C ARG A 162 0.19 21.60 8.65
N LEU A 163 -0.98 20.95 8.70
CA LEU A 163 -2.01 21.11 7.68
C LEU A 163 -2.55 22.54 7.68
N GLU A 164 -2.91 23.09 8.84
CA GLU A 164 -3.40 24.47 8.96
C GLU A 164 -2.33 25.49 8.52
N GLU A 165 -1.07 25.30 8.94
CA GLU A 165 0.05 26.14 8.48
C GLU A 165 0.21 26.08 6.94
N THR A 166 0.08 24.89 6.35
CA THR A 166 0.16 24.69 4.91
C THR A 166 -0.96 25.44 4.18
N ILE A 167 -2.21 25.34 4.67
CA ILE A 167 -3.35 26.07 4.10
C ILE A 167 -3.12 27.58 4.18
N ASN A 168 -2.67 28.09 5.32
CA ASN A 168 -2.43 29.52 5.52
C ASN A 168 -1.26 30.03 4.62
N ARG A 169 -0.21 29.24 4.43
CA ARG A 169 0.95 29.60 3.60
C ARG A 169 0.65 29.54 2.11
N ALA A 170 -0.01 28.46 1.65
CA ALA A 170 -0.29 28.25 0.23
C ALA A 170 -1.48 29.09 -0.27
N GLY A 171 -2.45 29.32 0.59
CA GLY A 171 -3.78 29.81 0.25
C GLY A 171 -4.71 28.67 -0.15
N PRO A 172 -6.00 28.72 0.27
CA PRO A 172 -6.95 27.63 0.00
C PRO A 172 -7.17 27.39 -1.50
N ASP A 173 -7.10 28.39 -2.36
CA ASP A 173 -7.29 28.28 -3.80
C ASP A 173 -6.19 27.44 -4.49
N ARG A 174 -5.05 27.22 -3.84
CA ARG A 174 -3.96 26.38 -4.35
C ARG A 174 -4.00 24.95 -3.82
N ILE A 175 -4.99 24.62 -3.01
CA ILE A 175 -5.19 23.28 -2.44
C ILE A 175 -6.51 22.74 -3.00
N PRO A 176 -6.48 21.96 -4.10
CA PRO A 176 -7.70 21.47 -4.76
C PRO A 176 -8.46 20.48 -3.87
N LEU A 177 -7.74 19.72 -3.06
CA LEU A 177 -8.27 18.80 -2.05
C LEU A 177 -7.16 18.42 -1.04
N VAL A 178 -7.56 17.90 0.11
CA VAL A 178 -6.69 17.19 1.05
C VAL A 178 -6.98 15.69 0.92
N MET A 179 -5.94 14.87 0.82
CA MET A 179 -6.08 13.42 0.86
C MET A 179 -5.74 12.85 2.22
N MET A 180 -6.30 11.67 2.51
CA MET A 180 -5.95 10.86 3.67
C MET A 180 -5.91 9.38 3.28
N THR A 181 -4.73 8.78 3.32
CA THR A 181 -4.51 7.36 2.99
C THR A 181 -4.80 6.48 4.20
N ILE A 182 -5.72 5.54 4.06
CA ILE A 182 -6.22 4.64 5.12
C ILE A 182 -6.22 3.17 4.66
N THR A 183 -5.44 2.29 5.31
CA THR A 183 -4.32 2.55 6.24
C THR A 183 -3.13 3.15 5.50
N ASN A 184 -2.27 3.92 6.18
CA ASN A 184 -1.14 4.57 5.54
C ASN A 184 -0.04 3.56 5.17
N ASN A 185 0.03 3.18 3.89
CA ASN A 185 0.95 2.16 3.38
C ASN A 185 2.42 2.59 3.51
N SER A 186 2.76 3.80 3.06
CA SER A 186 4.15 4.30 3.08
C SER A 186 4.68 4.53 4.49
N GLY A 187 3.80 4.73 5.46
CA GLY A 187 4.10 4.88 6.88
C GLY A 187 4.00 3.57 7.68
N GLY A 188 4.11 2.39 7.04
CA GLY A 188 4.11 1.12 7.76
C GLY A 188 2.75 0.43 7.89
N GLY A 189 1.78 0.76 7.03
CA GLY A 189 0.41 0.22 7.12
C GLY A 189 -0.33 0.69 8.36
N GLN A 190 0.02 1.89 8.86
CA GLN A 190 -0.49 2.44 10.11
C GLN A 190 -1.89 3.05 9.93
N PRO A 191 -2.81 2.81 10.89
CA PRO A 191 -4.16 3.34 10.81
C PRO A 191 -4.23 4.83 11.16
N VAL A 192 -5.32 5.43 10.71
CA VAL A 192 -5.78 6.78 11.08
C VAL A 192 -6.96 6.65 12.04
N SER A 193 -6.97 7.43 13.14
CA SER A 193 -8.07 7.43 14.10
C SER A 193 -9.30 8.18 13.59
N MET A 194 -10.47 7.79 14.05
CA MET A 194 -11.71 8.51 13.76
C MET A 194 -11.65 9.96 14.27
N GLU A 195 -11.06 10.16 15.44
CA GLU A 195 -10.85 11.50 16.03
C GLU A 195 -10.00 12.39 15.10
N ASN A 196 -8.93 11.86 14.50
CA ASN A 196 -8.11 12.63 13.58
C ASN A 196 -8.87 12.97 12.29
N ILE A 197 -9.67 12.01 11.76
CA ILE A 197 -10.52 12.23 10.58
C ILE A 197 -11.53 13.34 10.86
N ARG A 198 -12.26 13.24 11.98
CA ARG A 198 -13.25 14.24 12.40
C ARG A 198 -12.63 15.62 12.53
N ARG A 199 -11.51 15.75 13.24
CA ARG A 199 -10.81 17.03 13.42
C ARG A 199 -10.22 17.58 12.11
N THR A 200 -9.82 16.70 11.19
CA THR A 200 -9.42 17.14 9.85
C THR A 200 -10.60 17.76 9.13
N ARG A 201 -11.79 17.14 9.17
CA ARG A 201 -13.00 17.71 8.58
C ARG A 201 -13.37 19.05 9.22
N GLU A 202 -13.37 19.16 10.56
CA GLU A 202 -13.63 20.39 11.29
C GLU A 202 -12.67 21.53 10.90
N LEU A 203 -11.40 21.20 10.66
CA LEU A 203 -10.41 22.15 10.16
C LEU A 203 -10.78 22.61 8.74
N LEU A 204 -11.06 21.67 7.84
CA LEU A 204 -11.34 21.94 6.43
C LEU A 204 -12.70 22.64 6.21
N ASP A 205 -13.66 22.49 7.12
CA ASP A 205 -14.95 23.21 7.05
C ASP A 205 -14.81 24.73 7.14
N ARG A 206 -13.67 25.22 7.61
CA ARG A 206 -13.33 26.65 7.60
C ARG A 206 -12.86 27.17 6.25
N TYR A 207 -12.64 26.25 5.31
CA TYR A 207 -12.12 26.54 3.98
C TYR A 207 -12.90 25.75 2.93
N PRO A 208 -12.96 26.21 1.64
CA PRO A 208 -13.64 25.47 0.57
C PRO A 208 -12.75 24.32 0.03
N ILE A 209 -12.19 23.50 0.93
CA ILE A 209 -11.26 22.42 0.59
C ILE A 209 -11.90 21.06 0.87
N PRO A 210 -12.11 20.21 -0.16
CA PRO A 210 -12.63 18.88 0.00
C PRO A 210 -11.64 17.93 0.68
N LEU A 211 -12.19 16.95 1.45
CA LEU A 211 -11.44 15.82 2.01
C LEU A 211 -11.70 14.56 1.20
N PHE A 212 -10.66 13.96 0.64
CA PHE A 212 -10.72 12.70 -0.08
C PHE A 212 -9.93 11.60 0.63
N PHE A 213 -10.45 10.37 0.57
CA PHE A 213 -9.74 9.21 1.10
C PHE A 213 -9.09 8.39 -0.02
N ASP A 214 -7.83 7.98 0.17
CA ASP A 214 -7.34 6.76 -0.45
C ASP A 214 -7.83 5.58 0.41
N ALA A 215 -8.90 4.95 -0.06
CA ALA A 215 -9.67 3.97 0.72
C ALA A 215 -9.20 2.52 0.52
N CYS A 216 -8.02 2.31 -0.05
CA CYS A 216 -7.55 0.99 -0.47
C CYS A 216 -7.61 -0.08 0.64
N ARG A 217 -7.44 0.30 1.91
CA ARG A 217 -7.48 -0.61 3.08
C ARG A 217 -8.39 -0.06 4.19
N PHE A 218 -9.55 0.44 3.79
CA PHE A 218 -10.51 1.05 4.69
C PHE A 218 -11.04 0.10 5.77
N ALA A 219 -11.27 -1.17 5.41
CA ALA A 219 -11.79 -2.16 6.35
C ALA A 219 -10.76 -2.50 7.43
N GLU A 220 -9.48 -2.65 7.05
CA GLU A 220 -8.39 -2.80 8.02
C GLU A 220 -8.29 -1.57 8.94
N ASN A 221 -8.43 -0.35 8.40
CA ASN A 221 -8.42 0.88 9.20
C ASN A 221 -9.59 0.94 10.19
N CYS A 222 -10.80 0.61 9.74
CA CYS A 222 -11.99 0.56 10.58
C CYS A 222 -11.88 -0.50 11.68
N PHE A 223 -11.26 -1.64 11.37
CA PHE A 223 -11.00 -2.69 12.36
C PHE A 223 -10.03 -2.20 13.45
N PHE A 224 -8.98 -1.45 13.11
CA PHE A 224 -8.09 -0.83 14.08
C PHE A 224 -8.80 0.25 14.92
N ILE A 225 -9.71 1.03 14.34
CA ILE A 225 -10.54 1.96 15.11
C ILE A 225 -11.37 1.18 16.14
N LYS A 226 -12.02 0.09 15.71
CA LYS A 226 -12.78 -0.79 16.60
C LYS A 226 -11.92 -1.35 17.75
N GLU A 227 -10.70 -1.80 17.46
CA GLU A 227 -9.80 -2.37 18.46
C GLU A 227 -9.18 -1.34 19.43
N ARG A 228 -8.88 -0.12 18.96
CA ARG A 228 -7.96 0.78 19.64
C ARG A 228 -8.59 2.11 20.09
N GLU A 229 -9.70 2.53 19.49
CA GLU A 229 -10.29 3.82 19.77
C GLU A 229 -11.46 3.69 20.77
N PRO A 230 -11.47 4.46 21.88
CA PRO A 230 -12.56 4.41 22.86
C PRO A 230 -13.92 4.68 22.23
N GLY A 231 -14.92 3.89 22.58
CA GLY A 231 -16.31 4.04 22.12
C GLY A 231 -16.66 3.27 20.82
N TYR A 232 -15.67 2.58 20.20
CA TYR A 232 -15.91 1.84 18.96
C TYR A 232 -15.95 0.32 19.11
N ALA A 233 -15.55 -0.25 20.24
CA ALA A 233 -15.43 -1.70 20.45
C ALA A 233 -16.70 -2.50 20.11
N GLU A 234 -17.88 -1.95 20.39
CA GLU A 234 -19.17 -2.62 20.15
C GLU A 234 -19.82 -2.25 18.80
N LYS A 235 -19.24 -1.29 18.05
CA LYS A 235 -19.79 -0.91 16.74
C LYS A 235 -19.40 -1.92 15.67
N PRO A 236 -20.33 -2.36 14.80
CA PRO A 236 -19.98 -3.13 13.61
C PRO A 236 -19.02 -2.36 12.69
N VAL A 237 -18.08 -3.05 12.04
CA VAL A 237 -17.11 -2.43 11.14
C VAL A 237 -17.78 -1.63 10.01
N LEU A 238 -18.92 -2.09 9.50
CA LEU A 238 -19.70 -1.36 8.51
C LEU A 238 -20.18 0.01 9.03
N GLU A 239 -20.59 0.10 10.28
CA GLU A 239 -21.04 1.38 10.87
C GLU A 239 -19.86 2.34 11.05
N ILE A 240 -18.70 1.81 11.47
CA ILE A 240 -17.45 2.58 11.56
C ILE A 240 -17.04 3.11 10.18
N ALA A 241 -17.14 2.28 9.13
CA ALA A 241 -16.84 2.69 7.76
C ALA A 241 -17.79 3.81 7.28
N ARG A 242 -19.09 3.68 7.52
CA ARG A 242 -20.07 4.72 7.18
C ARG A 242 -19.82 6.04 7.90
N GLU A 243 -19.51 5.98 9.19
CA GLU A 243 -19.13 7.16 9.98
C GLU A 243 -17.87 7.81 9.38
N LEU A 244 -16.82 7.01 9.11
CA LEU A 244 -15.57 7.47 8.52
C LEU A 244 -15.80 8.23 7.21
N PHE A 245 -16.51 7.60 6.27
CA PHE A 245 -16.73 8.20 4.95
C PHE A 245 -17.70 9.38 4.96
N SER A 246 -18.55 9.52 6.00
CA SER A 246 -19.42 10.69 6.15
C SER A 246 -18.67 12.00 6.37
N TYR A 247 -17.40 11.94 6.79
CA TYR A 247 -16.54 13.13 6.93
C TYR A 247 -15.85 13.54 5.62
N GLY A 248 -15.90 12.70 4.57
CA GLY A 248 -15.26 12.97 3.28
C GLY A 248 -16.21 13.43 2.20
N ASP A 249 -15.63 14.00 1.14
CA ASP A 249 -16.33 14.43 -0.07
C ASP A 249 -16.18 13.40 -1.21
N GLY A 250 -15.27 12.46 -1.05
CA GLY A 250 -15.02 11.38 -2.00
C GLY A 250 -13.87 10.47 -1.61
N CYS A 251 -13.65 9.45 -2.43
CA CYS A 251 -12.53 8.51 -2.28
C CYS A 251 -12.06 7.94 -3.61
N THR A 252 -10.78 7.60 -3.67
CA THR A 252 -10.24 6.66 -4.66
C THR A 252 -10.03 5.31 -4.01
N MET A 253 -10.26 4.23 -4.74
CA MET A 253 -10.02 2.88 -4.23
C MET A 253 -9.42 1.96 -5.28
N SER A 254 -8.33 1.28 -4.89
CA SER A 254 -7.91 0.06 -5.57
C SER A 254 -8.61 -1.13 -4.91
N ALA A 255 -9.61 -1.68 -5.56
CA ALA A 255 -10.33 -2.86 -5.06
C ALA A 255 -9.45 -4.13 -5.00
N LYS A 256 -8.28 -4.07 -5.62
CA LYS A 256 -7.25 -5.13 -5.57
C LYS A 256 -6.68 -5.39 -4.16
N LYS A 257 -7.16 -4.69 -3.14
CA LYS A 257 -6.83 -4.86 -1.71
C LYS A 257 -8.11 -5.25 -0.95
N ASP A 258 -8.77 -4.33 -0.28
CA ASP A 258 -9.99 -4.64 0.49
C ASP A 258 -11.22 -4.99 -0.36
N GLY A 259 -11.20 -4.77 -1.68
CA GLY A 259 -12.20 -5.36 -2.57
C GLY A 259 -12.01 -6.86 -2.84
N LEU A 260 -10.95 -7.49 -2.31
CA LEU A 260 -10.63 -8.92 -2.39
C LEU A 260 -10.61 -9.49 -3.82
N VAL A 261 -10.28 -8.65 -4.81
CA VAL A 261 -10.23 -9.02 -6.24
C VAL A 261 -8.83 -8.88 -6.83
N ASN A 262 -8.63 -9.52 -8.00
CA ASN A 262 -7.35 -9.47 -8.71
C ASN A 262 -7.25 -8.28 -9.69
N ILE A 263 -8.37 -7.67 -10.06
CA ILE A 263 -8.48 -6.46 -10.88
C ILE A 263 -9.62 -5.60 -10.36
N GLY A 264 -9.56 -4.30 -10.60
CA GLY A 264 -10.65 -3.37 -10.27
C GLY A 264 -10.25 -2.24 -9.34
N GLY A 265 -11.00 -1.17 -9.45
CA GLY A 265 -10.95 0.03 -8.63
C GLY A 265 -12.14 0.93 -8.91
N PHE A 266 -12.23 2.02 -8.21
CA PHE A 266 -13.24 3.04 -8.45
C PHE A 266 -12.87 4.38 -7.84
N LEU A 267 -13.51 5.42 -8.36
CA LEU A 267 -13.61 6.75 -7.75
C LEU A 267 -15.06 6.96 -7.32
N SER A 268 -15.28 7.47 -6.12
CA SER A 268 -16.61 7.84 -5.66
C SER A 268 -16.59 9.23 -5.02
N LEU A 269 -17.56 10.10 -5.34
CA LEU A 269 -17.56 11.49 -4.90
C LEU A 269 -18.96 12.11 -4.92
N ASN A 270 -19.08 13.30 -4.28
CA ASN A 270 -20.35 14.03 -4.17
C ASN A 270 -20.48 15.17 -5.20
N ASP A 271 -19.37 15.75 -5.67
CA ASP A 271 -19.41 16.92 -6.59
C ASP A 271 -19.87 16.53 -7.98
N ASP A 272 -21.00 17.13 -8.44
CA ASP A 272 -21.61 16.80 -9.73
C ASP A 272 -20.76 17.24 -10.92
N ARG A 273 -20.07 18.39 -10.79
CA ARG A 273 -19.22 18.93 -11.85
C ARG A 273 -17.98 18.05 -12.05
N TRP A 274 -17.29 17.73 -10.96
CA TRP A 274 -16.13 16.84 -11.03
C TRP A 274 -16.53 15.45 -11.53
N ALA A 275 -17.66 14.92 -11.08
CA ALA A 275 -18.15 13.63 -11.56
C ALA A 275 -18.39 13.63 -13.07
N GLN A 276 -18.98 14.71 -13.63
CA GLN A 276 -19.21 14.85 -15.05
C GLN A 276 -17.89 14.97 -15.85
N GLU A 277 -16.96 15.80 -15.40
CA GLU A 277 -15.64 15.98 -16.03
C GLU A 277 -14.84 14.68 -16.01
N ILE A 278 -14.81 13.99 -14.89
CA ILE A 278 -14.14 12.70 -14.71
C ILE A 278 -14.78 11.61 -15.59
N THR A 279 -16.10 11.59 -15.69
CA THR A 279 -16.83 10.65 -16.55
C THR A 279 -16.48 10.86 -18.02
N ASN A 280 -16.36 12.10 -18.47
CA ASN A 280 -15.94 12.41 -19.84
C ASN A 280 -14.50 11.92 -20.11
N MET A 281 -13.60 12.11 -19.17
CA MET A 281 -12.22 11.59 -19.27
C MET A 281 -12.19 10.07 -19.24
N LEU A 282 -12.98 9.42 -18.37
CA LEU A 282 -13.11 7.96 -18.30
C LEU A 282 -13.50 7.36 -19.66
N ILE A 283 -14.49 7.97 -20.34
CA ILE A 283 -14.93 7.49 -21.67
C ILE A 283 -13.78 7.52 -22.68
N LEU A 284 -12.89 8.50 -22.56
CA LEU A 284 -11.74 8.62 -23.46
C LEU A 284 -10.64 7.58 -23.18
N VAL A 285 -10.37 7.28 -21.91
CA VAL A 285 -9.17 6.54 -21.52
C VAL A 285 -9.42 5.12 -21.01
N GLU A 286 -10.62 4.80 -20.52
CA GLU A 286 -10.98 3.50 -19.95
C GLU A 286 -12.13 2.82 -20.66
N GLY A 287 -13.20 3.58 -20.97
CA GLY A 287 -14.39 3.09 -21.62
C GLY A 287 -15.68 3.65 -21.01
N PHE A 288 -16.80 2.98 -21.25
CA PHE A 288 -18.11 3.49 -20.87
C PHE A 288 -18.31 3.51 -19.34
N PRO A 289 -19.03 4.48 -18.75
CA PRO A 289 -19.14 4.68 -17.31
C PRO A 289 -19.72 3.52 -16.52
N THR A 290 -20.48 2.63 -17.16
CA THR A 290 -21.08 1.47 -16.46
C THR A 290 -20.20 0.22 -16.50
N TYR A 291 -18.93 0.31 -16.97
CA TYR A 291 -17.96 -0.77 -16.80
C TYR A 291 -16.54 -0.28 -16.46
N GLY A 292 -16.12 0.93 -16.89
CA GLY A 292 -14.84 1.53 -16.50
C GLY A 292 -13.62 0.66 -16.80
N GLY A 293 -13.53 0.08 -17.99
CA GLY A 293 -12.42 -0.79 -18.41
C GLY A 293 -12.46 -2.21 -17.80
N LEU A 294 -13.58 -2.60 -17.15
CA LEU A 294 -13.80 -3.92 -16.55
C LEU A 294 -14.85 -4.72 -17.32
N ALA A 295 -14.84 -6.03 -17.17
CA ALA A 295 -15.96 -6.86 -17.58
C ALA A 295 -17.04 -6.88 -16.49
N GLY A 296 -18.29 -7.20 -16.84
CA GLY A 296 -19.39 -7.29 -15.88
C GLY A 296 -19.11 -8.30 -14.76
N ARG A 297 -18.43 -9.41 -15.07
CA ARG A 297 -17.98 -10.40 -14.08
C ARG A 297 -16.99 -9.80 -13.05
N ASP A 298 -16.12 -8.88 -13.44
CA ASP A 298 -15.17 -8.26 -12.51
C ASP A 298 -15.90 -7.32 -11.55
N LEU A 299 -16.89 -6.57 -12.04
CA LEU A 299 -17.77 -5.73 -11.21
C LEU A 299 -18.53 -6.55 -10.17
N GLU A 300 -19.07 -7.72 -10.57
CA GLU A 300 -19.77 -8.63 -9.66
C GLU A 300 -18.83 -9.19 -8.58
N ALA A 301 -17.65 -9.65 -8.96
CA ALA A 301 -16.66 -10.14 -8.02
C ALA A 301 -16.24 -9.05 -7.02
N MET A 302 -16.09 -7.80 -7.49
CA MET A 302 -15.73 -6.65 -6.66
C MET A 302 -16.88 -6.29 -5.69
N ALA A 303 -18.12 -6.29 -6.14
CA ALA A 303 -19.28 -6.03 -5.29
C ALA A 303 -19.34 -7.03 -4.12
N ARG A 304 -19.16 -8.33 -4.39
CA ARG A 304 -19.13 -9.38 -3.37
C ARG A 304 -17.93 -9.25 -2.44
N GLY A 305 -16.77 -8.97 -2.97
CA GLY A 305 -15.57 -8.79 -2.16
C GLY A 305 -15.68 -7.61 -1.19
N LEU A 306 -16.29 -6.49 -1.60
CA LEU A 306 -16.57 -5.33 -0.74
C LEU A 306 -17.53 -5.66 0.40
N GLN A 307 -18.46 -6.61 0.21
CA GLN A 307 -19.32 -7.08 1.29
C GLN A 307 -18.56 -8.02 2.25
N GLU A 308 -17.78 -8.95 1.70
CA GLU A 308 -17.05 -9.96 2.47
C GLU A 308 -15.93 -9.35 3.33
N VAL A 309 -15.29 -8.27 2.89
CA VAL A 309 -14.20 -7.63 3.63
C VAL A 309 -14.64 -7.03 4.96
N LEU A 310 -15.94 -6.79 5.13
CA LEU A 310 -16.52 -6.24 6.37
C LEU A 310 -16.81 -7.31 7.42
N ASP A 311 -16.58 -8.58 7.10
CA ASP A 311 -16.68 -9.68 8.06
C ASP A 311 -15.60 -9.56 9.14
N GLU A 312 -16.02 -9.52 10.40
CA GLU A 312 -15.11 -9.27 11.53
C GLU A 312 -14.22 -10.48 11.87
N ASP A 313 -14.68 -11.70 11.62
CA ASP A 313 -13.86 -12.91 11.78
C ASP A 313 -12.74 -12.90 10.73
N TYR A 314 -13.06 -12.50 9.49
CA TYR A 314 -12.07 -12.31 8.44
C TYR A 314 -11.06 -11.22 8.81
N LEU A 315 -11.50 -10.05 9.25
CA LEU A 315 -10.61 -8.94 9.61
C LEU A 315 -9.72 -9.28 10.81
N SER A 316 -10.27 -9.95 11.81
CA SER A 316 -9.53 -10.46 12.96
C SER A 316 -8.43 -11.44 12.52
N PHE A 317 -8.75 -12.38 11.63
CA PHE A 317 -7.74 -13.27 11.04
C PHE A 317 -6.71 -12.49 10.21
N ARG A 318 -7.16 -11.58 9.34
CA ARG A 318 -6.30 -10.79 8.45
C ARG A 318 -5.23 -10.01 9.22
N VAL A 319 -5.66 -9.18 10.17
CA VAL A 319 -4.77 -8.39 11.02
C VAL A 319 -3.97 -9.27 11.96
N GLY A 320 -4.59 -10.35 12.48
CA GLY A 320 -3.97 -11.34 13.33
C GLY A 320 -2.80 -12.08 12.66
N GLN A 321 -2.90 -12.40 11.36
CA GLN A 321 -1.82 -13.06 10.61
C GLN A 321 -0.60 -12.15 10.44
N VAL A 322 -0.82 -10.85 10.18
CA VAL A 322 0.28 -9.85 10.12
C VAL A 322 0.93 -9.68 11.50
N ARG A 323 0.10 -9.57 12.53
CA ARG A 323 0.55 -9.49 13.94
C ARG A 323 1.36 -10.73 14.34
N TYR A 324 0.93 -11.91 13.92
CA TYR A 324 1.66 -13.17 14.17
C TYR A 324 3.09 -13.12 13.63
N LEU A 325 3.28 -12.71 12.37
CA LEU A 325 4.63 -12.53 11.80
C LEU A 325 5.45 -11.51 12.59
N GLY A 326 4.86 -10.34 12.85
CA GLY A 326 5.57 -9.26 13.53
C GLY A 326 6.01 -9.63 14.95
N GLU A 327 5.14 -10.29 15.73
CA GLU A 327 5.46 -10.73 17.10
C GLU A 327 6.57 -11.80 17.13
N LEU A 328 6.58 -12.74 16.17
CA LEU A 328 7.69 -13.72 16.08
C LEU A 328 9.02 -13.04 15.82
N LEU A 329 9.05 -12.04 14.96
CA LEU A 329 10.26 -11.26 14.65
C LEU A 329 10.70 -10.41 15.85
N GLU A 330 9.76 -9.73 16.50
CA GLU A 330 10.02 -8.91 17.69
C GLU A 330 10.59 -9.73 18.85
N GLN A 331 10.00 -10.91 19.14
CA GLN A 331 10.49 -11.83 20.17
C GLN A 331 11.92 -12.32 19.91
N ALA A 332 12.33 -12.38 18.65
CA ALA A 332 13.69 -12.74 18.24
C ALA A 332 14.65 -11.55 18.18
N GLY A 333 14.19 -10.32 18.50
CA GLY A 333 14.99 -9.10 18.48
C GLY A 333 15.26 -8.57 17.07
N VAL A 334 14.52 -9.01 16.05
CA VAL A 334 14.62 -8.46 14.69
C VAL A 334 14.00 -7.08 14.66
N PRO A 335 14.70 -6.04 14.16
CA PRO A 335 14.18 -4.68 14.13
C PRO A 335 13.04 -4.55 13.10
N ILE A 336 11.87 -4.16 13.58
CA ILE A 336 10.68 -3.90 12.78
C ILE A 336 10.08 -2.54 13.14
N LEU A 337 9.29 -1.98 12.23
CA LEU A 337 8.51 -0.78 12.51
C LEU A 337 7.32 -1.12 13.42
N LYS A 338 7.15 -0.33 14.48
CA LYS A 338 6.08 -0.45 15.49
C LYS A 338 5.09 0.70 15.43
N PRO A 339 3.84 0.44 15.88
CA PRO A 339 3.24 -0.87 16.09
C PRO A 339 3.08 -1.62 14.76
N ILE A 340 2.80 -2.94 14.83
CA ILE A 340 2.58 -3.77 13.64
C ILE A 340 1.35 -3.24 12.90
N GLY A 341 1.48 -3.04 11.57
CA GLY A 341 0.42 -2.52 10.72
C GLY A 341 -0.62 -3.55 10.28
N GLY A 342 -1.55 -3.14 9.39
CA GLY A 342 -2.70 -3.97 8.99
C GLY A 342 -2.38 -5.03 7.95
N HIS A 343 -1.51 -4.71 6.96
CA HIS A 343 -1.32 -5.56 5.78
C HIS A 343 0.09 -6.12 5.61
N ALA A 344 1.05 -5.62 6.35
CA ALA A 344 2.46 -5.93 6.18
C ALA A 344 3.25 -5.78 7.48
N VAL A 345 4.36 -6.51 7.57
CA VAL A 345 5.44 -6.23 8.51
C VAL A 345 6.54 -5.48 7.77
N TYR A 346 7.11 -4.47 8.40
CA TYR A 346 8.18 -3.65 7.84
C TYR A 346 9.45 -3.86 8.63
N LEU A 347 10.46 -4.49 8.00
CA LEU A 347 11.78 -4.66 8.58
C LEU A 347 12.55 -3.34 8.51
N ASN A 348 13.09 -2.89 9.63
CA ASN A 348 13.94 -1.69 9.68
C ASN A 348 15.35 -2.01 9.18
N ALA A 349 15.61 -1.76 7.92
CA ALA A 349 16.85 -2.14 7.27
C ALA A 349 18.07 -1.34 7.79
N LYS A 350 17.88 -0.11 8.29
CA LYS A 350 18.97 0.65 8.92
C LYS A 350 19.52 -0.05 10.17
N GLU A 351 18.62 -0.60 10.99
CA GLU A 351 19.02 -1.30 12.20
C GLU A 351 19.34 -2.77 11.95
N PHE A 352 18.73 -3.36 10.93
CA PHE A 352 19.05 -4.72 10.52
C PHE A 352 20.47 -4.83 9.94
N LEU A 353 20.89 -3.85 9.11
CA LEU A 353 22.18 -3.79 8.39
C LEU A 353 22.94 -2.47 8.72
N PRO A 354 23.32 -2.23 9.98
CA PRO A 354 23.93 -0.95 10.37
C PRO A 354 25.29 -0.66 9.70
N HIS A 355 25.93 -1.70 9.14
CA HIS A 355 27.18 -1.62 8.41
C HIS A 355 27.02 -1.18 6.95
N ILE A 356 25.76 -1.12 6.42
CA ILE A 356 25.48 -0.69 5.05
C ILE A 356 24.87 0.72 5.07
N PRO A 357 25.56 1.76 4.55
CA PRO A 357 24.99 3.10 4.50
C PRO A 357 23.82 3.17 3.52
N GLN A 358 22.88 4.12 3.72
CA GLN A 358 21.70 4.27 2.86
C GLN A 358 22.05 4.49 1.38
N SER A 359 23.19 5.12 1.08
CA SER A 359 23.70 5.28 -0.29
C SER A 359 23.95 3.94 -1.01
N ASN A 360 24.09 2.86 -0.26
CA ASN A 360 24.31 1.50 -0.76
C ASN A 360 23.08 0.60 -0.60
N PHE A 361 21.89 1.19 -0.47
CA PHE A 361 20.58 0.58 -0.54
C PHE A 361 20.40 -0.64 0.41
N PRO A 362 20.52 -0.48 1.74
CA PRO A 362 20.44 -1.60 2.69
C PRO A 362 19.11 -2.34 2.63
N ALA A 363 17.97 -1.65 2.40
CA ALA A 363 16.68 -2.31 2.28
C ALA A 363 16.58 -3.16 1.00
N GLN A 364 17.12 -2.69 -0.13
CA GLN A 364 17.19 -3.51 -1.35
C GLN A 364 18.13 -4.71 -1.16
N ALA A 365 19.29 -4.51 -0.52
CA ALA A 365 20.25 -5.58 -0.22
C ALA A 365 19.63 -6.66 0.67
N LEU A 366 18.87 -6.26 1.71
CA LEU A 366 18.14 -7.16 2.60
C LEU A 366 17.08 -7.97 1.84
N ALA A 367 16.29 -7.31 0.99
CA ALA A 367 15.26 -7.98 0.19
C ALA A 367 15.88 -8.97 -0.81
N VAL A 368 17.01 -8.61 -1.45
CA VAL A 368 17.77 -9.50 -2.33
C VAL A 368 18.31 -10.73 -1.58
N ALA A 369 18.91 -10.53 -0.40
CA ALA A 369 19.42 -11.62 0.43
C ALA A 369 18.30 -12.58 0.86
N LEU A 370 17.14 -12.05 1.26
CA LEU A 370 15.99 -12.85 1.66
C LEU A 370 15.46 -13.72 0.51
N TYR A 371 15.38 -13.16 -0.69
CA TYR A 371 15.00 -13.95 -1.88
C TYR A 371 16.07 -14.97 -2.23
N ARG A 372 17.36 -14.58 -2.30
CA ARG A 372 18.48 -15.46 -2.66
C ARG A 372 18.52 -16.72 -1.80
N ASP A 373 18.41 -16.54 -0.49
CA ASP A 373 18.65 -17.63 0.44
C ASP A 373 17.38 -18.46 0.72
N TYR A 374 16.20 -17.86 0.72
CA TYR A 374 14.96 -18.52 1.14
C TYR A 374 13.84 -18.50 0.11
N GLY A 375 13.99 -17.79 -1.01
CA GLY A 375 12.93 -17.68 -2.02
C GLY A 375 11.75 -16.81 -1.58
N ILE A 376 11.95 -15.95 -0.59
CA ILE A 376 10.92 -15.00 -0.08
C ILE A 376 11.14 -13.65 -0.73
N ARG A 377 10.11 -13.13 -1.40
CA ARG A 377 10.16 -11.85 -2.09
C ARG A 377 9.43 -10.77 -1.30
N GLY A 378 10.16 -9.77 -0.79
CA GLY A 378 9.64 -8.52 -0.24
C GLY A 378 9.91 -7.35 -1.18
N VAL A 379 9.60 -6.13 -0.74
CA VAL A 379 9.86 -4.91 -1.50
C VAL A 379 10.55 -3.84 -0.65
N GLU A 380 11.53 -3.19 -1.25
CA GLU A 380 12.17 -2.02 -0.66
C GLU A 380 11.17 -0.86 -0.57
N ILE A 381 11.10 -0.23 0.58
CA ILE A 381 10.38 1.02 0.88
C ILE A 381 11.35 1.94 1.60
N GLY A 382 12.19 2.60 0.85
CA GLY A 382 13.26 3.43 1.39
C GLY A 382 13.93 4.29 0.32
N THR A 383 15.25 4.28 0.29
CA THR A 383 16.06 5.16 -0.58
C THR A 383 15.80 4.95 -2.07
N LEU A 384 15.54 3.72 -2.53
CA LEU A 384 15.23 3.47 -3.94
C LEU A 384 13.87 4.06 -4.32
N MET A 385 12.86 3.85 -3.51
CA MET A 385 11.48 4.29 -3.80
C MET A 385 11.27 5.79 -3.56
N PHE A 386 11.79 6.33 -2.45
CA PHE A 386 11.48 7.69 -1.98
C PHE A 386 12.68 8.64 -1.95
N GLY A 387 13.89 8.16 -2.19
CA GLY A 387 15.06 9.03 -2.27
C GLY A 387 14.91 10.02 -3.42
N LYS A 388 15.30 11.28 -3.17
CA LYS A 388 15.22 12.38 -4.13
C LYS A 388 16.61 12.90 -4.42
N THR A 389 16.84 13.44 -5.63
CA THR A 389 18.06 14.18 -5.95
C THR A 389 17.81 15.65 -5.64
N ASP A 390 18.64 16.23 -4.80
CA ASP A 390 18.65 17.67 -4.55
C ASP A 390 19.03 18.40 -5.85
N PRO A 391 18.15 19.25 -6.38
CA PRO A 391 18.38 19.90 -7.67
C PRO A 391 19.53 20.92 -7.65
N VAL A 392 19.93 21.39 -6.47
CA VAL A 392 21.00 22.39 -6.30
C VAL A 392 22.35 21.71 -6.10
N THR A 393 22.41 20.68 -5.26
CA THR A 393 23.68 20.03 -4.87
C THR A 393 23.97 18.75 -5.65
N GLY A 394 22.98 18.19 -6.33
CA GLY A 394 23.06 16.89 -7.00
C GLY A 394 23.18 15.69 -6.05
N ARG A 395 23.06 15.91 -4.73
CA ARG A 395 23.18 14.84 -3.72
C ARG A 395 21.84 14.15 -3.52
N THR A 396 21.89 12.87 -3.20
CA THR A 396 20.68 12.12 -2.81
C THR A 396 20.22 12.55 -1.43
N ILE A 397 18.95 12.96 -1.33
CA ILE A 397 18.23 13.15 -0.07
C ILE A 397 17.61 11.81 0.27
N HIS A 398 18.11 11.18 1.33
CA HIS A 398 17.59 9.89 1.80
C HIS A 398 16.31 10.10 2.63
N PRO A 399 15.33 9.19 2.51
CA PRO A 399 14.15 9.20 3.38
C PRO A 399 14.55 8.86 4.83
N GLU A 400 13.71 9.27 5.78
CA GLU A 400 13.91 8.95 7.20
C GLU A 400 13.78 7.44 7.47
N LEU A 401 12.82 6.78 6.83
CA LEU A 401 12.61 5.35 6.92
C LEU A 401 13.32 4.60 5.79
N GLU A 402 13.95 3.49 6.12
CA GLU A 402 14.62 2.56 5.19
C GLU A 402 14.15 1.15 5.51
N MET A 403 13.11 0.68 4.82
CA MET A 403 12.34 -0.48 5.20
C MET A 403 12.28 -1.53 4.10
N VAL A 404 12.14 -2.82 4.50
CA VAL A 404 11.64 -3.87 3.62
C VAL A 404 10.21 -4.19 4.04
N ARG A 405 9.27 -3.98 3.14
CA ARG A 405 7.87 -4.35 3.35
C ARG A 405 7.64 -5.80 2.96
N LEU A 406 7.01 -6.53 3.87
CA LEU A 406 6.54 -7.90 3.69
C LEU A 406 5.00 -7.87 3.68
N ALA A 407 4.42 -7.54 2.52
CA ALA A 407 2.97 -7.42 2.36
C ALA A 407 2.34 -8.81 2.22
N ILE A 408 1.47 -9.19 3.14
CA ILE A 408 0.84 -10.52 3.15
C ILE A 408 -0.40 -10.50 2.24
N PRO A 409 -0.46 -11.29 1.15
CA PRO A 409 -1.66 -11.45 0.35
C PRO A 409 -2.82 -12.04 1.16
N ARG A 410 -4.03 -11.57 0.91
CA ARG A 410 -5.23 -11.96 1.66
C ARG A 410 -5.67 -13.38 1.31
N ARG A 411 -5.84 -14.26 2.33
CA ARG A 411 -6.32 -15.65 2.21
C ARG A 411 -5.42 -16.58 1.36
N VAL A 412 -4.12 -16.28 1.23
CA VAL A 412 -3.20 -17.03 0.35
C VAL A 412 -2.27 -17.95 1.12
N TYR A 413 -1.55 -17.40 2.09
CA TYR A 413 -0.54 -18.17 2.81
C TYR A 413 -1.07 -18.68 4.15
N THR A 414 -0.69 -19.93 4.48
CA THR A 414 -0.97 -20.55 5.77
C THR A 414 -0.04 -20.00 6.85
N ASN A 415 -0.41 -20.16 8.12
CA ASN A 415 0.45 -19.76 9.23
C ASN A 415 1.77 -20.55 9.27
N MET A 416 1.83 -21.78 8.73
CA MET A 416 3.09 -22.51 8.55
C MET A 416 4.05 -21.81 7.57
N GLN A 417 3.53 -21.26 6.48
CA GLN A 417 4.34 -20.48 5.54
C GLN A 417 4.78 -19.14 6.16
N ILE A 418 3.94 -18.51 6.95
CA ILE A 418 4.32 -17.30 7.71
C ILE A 418 5.37 -17.61 8.78
N THR A 419 5.28 -18.77 9.45
CA THR A 419 6.34 -19.25 10.37
C THR A 419 7.66 -19.45 9.63
N TYR A 420 7.64 -20.08 8.44
CA TYR A 420 8.82 -20.21 7.60
C TYR A 420 9.45 -18.85 7.26
N VAL A 421 8.63 -17.85 6.94
CA VAL A 421 9.11 -16.48 6.70
C VAL A 421 9.80 -15.92 7.93
N ALA A 422 9.19 -16.05 9.11
CA ALA A 422 9.78 -15.57 10.36
C ALA A 422 11.13 -16.24 10.66
N GLU A 423 11.18 -17.57 10.60
CA GLU A 423 12.41 -18.35 10.85
C GLU A 423 13.53 -17.98 9.87
N SER A 424 13.19 -17.81 8.58
CA SER A 424 14.14 -17.41 7.53
C SER A 424 14.73 -16.02 7.82
N ILE A 425 13.91 -15.05 8.24
CA ILE A 425 14.36 -13.71 8.57
C ILE A 425 15.23 -13.71 9.83
N ILE A 426 14.85 -14.48 10.85
CA ILE A 426 15.62 -14.63 12.11
C ILE A 426 17.00 -15.25 11.81
N GLU A 427 17.07 -16.27 10.96
CA GLU A 427 18.33 -16.86 10.54
C GLU A 427 19.18 -15.86 9.77
N LEU A 428 18.58 -15.13 8.83
CA LEU A 428 19.27 -14.09 8.06
C LEU A 428 19.80 -12.98 8.98
N TYR A 429 19.03 -12.58 10.00
CA TYR A 429 19.44 -11.57 10.99
C TYR A 429 20.66 -12.00 11.80
N ARG A 430 20.77 -13.28 12.15
CA ARG A 430 21.92 -13.83 12.88
C ARG A 430 23.23 -13.77 12.10
N ARG A 431 23.15 -13.75 10.78
CA ARG A 431 24.31 -13.70 9.86
C ARG A 431 24.33 -12.46 8.98
N ARG A 432 23.65 -11.41 9.41
CA ARG A 432 23.45 -10.17 8.65
C ARG A 432 24.74 -9.48 8.19
N GLU A 433 25.84 -9.68 8.92
CA GLU A 433 27.15 -9.12 8.57
C GLU A 433 27.70 -9.65 7.20
N LEU A 434 27.14 -10.75 6.71
CA LEU A 434 27.51 -11.33 5.40
C LEU A 434 26.72 -10.70 4.24
N ILE A 435 25.83 -9.76 4.51
CA ILE A 435 25.08 -9.05 3.49
C ILE A 435 25.85 -7.80 3.10
N HIS A 436 26.10 -7.64 1.79
CA HIS A 436 26.79 -6.48 1.23
C HIS A 436 25.81 -5.51 0.58
N GLY A 437 26.17 -4.24 0.53
CA GLY A 437 25.40 -3.20 -0.13
C GLY A 437 25.35 -3.39 -1.66
N LEU A 438 24.53 -2.57 -2.29
CA LEU A 438 24.35 -2.55 -3.74
C LEU A 438 24.75 -1.20 -4.31
N ALA A 439 25.26 -1.19 -5.55
CA ALA A 439 25.47 0.02 -6.34
C ALA A 439 24.42 0.10 -7.44
N LEU A 440 23.77 1.26 -7.57
CA LEU A 440 22.80 1.53 -8.63
C LEU A 440 23.54 1.67 -9.97
N THR A 441 23.13 0.90 -10.98
CA THR A 441 23.74 0.89 -12.33
C THR A 441 22.82 1.47 -13.39
N TYR A 442 21.49 1.49 -13.13
CA TYR A 442 20.48 2.10 -13.98
C TYR A 442 19.26 2.50 -13.17
N GLU A 443 18.69 3.66 -13.48
CA GLU A 443 17.38 4.09 -12.96
C GLU A 443 16.56 4.84 -14.01
N ALA A 444 15.25 4.69 -13.96
CA ALA A 444 14.31 5.49 -14.75
C ALA A 444 14.05 6.85 -14.08
N PRO A 445 13.68 7.89 -14.84
CA PRO A 445 13.39 9.23 -14.28
C PRO A 445 12.20 9.27 -13.31
N MET A 446 11.25 8.36 -13.47
CA MET A 446 10.03 8.26 -12.65
C MET A 446 9.82 6.81 -12.21
N LEU A 447 9.29 6.62 -10.98
CA LEU A 447 8.95 5.30 -10.43
C LEU A 447 10.11 4.28 -10.59
N ARG A 448 11.32 4.76 -10.33
CA ARG A 448 12.59 4.07 -10.62
C ARG A 448 12.71 2.68 -9.99
N HIS A 449 12.07 2.44 -8.85
CA HIS A 449 12.10 1.17 -8.14
C HIS A 449 11.55 -0.01 -8.97
N PHE A 450 10.67 0.22 -9.95
CA PHE A 450 10.16 -0.85 -10.81
C PHE A 450 11.20 -1.36 -11.82
N THR A 451 12.14 -0.52 -12.25
CA THR A 451 13.04 -0.83 -13.38
C THR A 451 14.53 -0.62 -13.09
N ALA A 452 14.87 -0.11 -11.92
CA ALA A 452 16.26 0.09 -11.50
C ALA A 452 17.06 -1.22 -11.60
N ARG A 453 18.36 -1.08 -11.86
CA ARG A 453 19.30 -2.20 -11.89
C ARG A 453 20.47 -1.91 -10.96
N PHE A 454 21.01 -2.98 -10.38
CA PHE A 454 22.10 -2.89 -9.40
C PHE A 454 23.23 -3.85 -9.74
N ALA A 455 24.38 -3.61 -9.10
CA ALA A 455 25.48 -4.53 -8.96
C ALA A 455 25.81 -4.73 -7.49
N GLU A 456 26.27 -5.93 -7.11
CA GLU A 456 26.75 -6.16 -5.75
C GLU A 456 28.08 -5.44 -5.52
N LEU A 457 28.18 -4.78 -4.36
CA LEU A 457 29.45 -4.24 -3.90
C LEU A 457 30.30 -5.41 -3.36
N GLN A 458 31.46 -5.64 -3.96
CA GLN A 458 32.43 -6.59 -3.44
C GLN A 458 33.08 -6.01 -2.17
N GLU A 459 33.45 -6.88 -1.22
CA GLU A 459 34.40 -6.46 -0.17
C GLU A 459 35.60 -5.79 -0.84
N SER A 460 35.91 -4.54 -0.45
CA SER A 460 37.22 -3.99 -0.74
C SER A 460 38.23 -4.95 -0.09
N SER A 461 38.88 -5.78 -0.90
CA SER A 461 40.07 -6.47 -0.46
C SER A 461 40.99 -5.41 0.11
N SER A 462 41.21 -5.44 1.41
CA SER A 462 42.26 -4.67 2.06
C SER A 462 43.57 -5.07 1.38
N LEU A 463 43.97 -4.30 0.37
CA LEU A 463 45.32 -4.34 -0.11
C LEU A 463 46.19 -3.86 1.06
N GLU A 464 46.77 -4.83 1.76
CA GLU A 464 47.92 -4.51 2.61
C GLU A 464 48.93 -3.71 1.75
N PRO A 465 49.46 -2.57 2.21
CA PRO A 465 50.51 -1.90 1.51
C PRO A 465 51.71 -2.84 1.53
N THR A 466 52.05 -3.43 0.38
CA THR A 466 53.35 -4.04 0.16
C THR A 466 54.40 -2.98 0.43
N ALA A 467 55.06 -3.07 1.57
CA ALA A 467 56.24 -2.33 1.88
C ALA A 467 57.33 -2.72 0.84
N VAL A 468 57.78 -1.74 0.10
CA VAL A 468 59.05 -1.73 -0.66
C VAL A 468 60.05 -0.87 0.09
#